data_8475e26a163484ab335662413838356b
#
_entry.id   8475e26a163484ab335662413838356b
#
_cell.length_a   1.000
_cell.length_b   1.000
_cell.length_c   1.000
_cell.angle_alpha   90.00
_cell.angle_beta   90.00
_cell.angle_gamma   90.00
#
_symmetry.space_group_name_H-M   'P 1'
#
loop_
_entity.id
_entity.type
_entity.pdbx_description
1 polymer ?
#
loop_
_entity_poly.entity_id
_entity_poly.type
_entity_poly.pdbx_seq_one_letter_code
_entity_poly.pdbx_strand_id
1 'polypeptide(L)'
;RPDVSTICTGMAASMGAFLLSSGAKGKRYALPNAEVLIHQPLGGVSGQASDIEIHAQWILKTKEKLNRILSENTGQALDVIRQDTDRDNIMEAEEACEYGLIDKVIASR
;
A
#
# COMPACT_ATOMS: atom_id res chain seq x y z
N ARG A 1 21.32 -10.23 -5.10
CA ARG A 1 19.98 -10.25 -4.50
C ARG A 1 18.95 -10.79 -5.46
N PRO A 2 18.20 -11.81 -5.08
CA PRO A 2 17.16 -12.31 -5.97
C PRO A 2 15.99 -11.32 -6.05
N ASP A 3 15.37 -11.25 -7.22
CA ASP A 3 14.13 -10.50 -7.38
C ASP A 3 13.00 -11.25 -6.67
N VAL A 4 12.10 -10.48 -6.06
CA VAL A 4 10.93 -11.04 -5.39
C VAL A 4 9.70 -10.75 -6.24
N SER A 5 8.98 -11.81 -6.59
CA SER A 5 7.70 -11.70 -7.29
C SER A 5 6.58 -11.66 -6.24
N THR A 6 5.57 -10.83 -6.48
CA THR A 6 4.41 -10.75 -5.58
C THR A 6 3.13 -11.03 -6.37
N ILE A 7 2.18 -11.67 -5.70
CA ILE A 7 0.88 -11.97 -6.33
C ILE A 7 -0.23 -11.81 -5.32
N CYS A 8 -1.30 -11.10 -5.71
CA CYS A 8 -2.51 -10.97 -4.92
C CYS A 8 -3.53 -11.98 -5.42
N THR A 9 -3.90 -12.93 -4.56
CA THR A 9 -4.84 -13.99 -4.93
C THR A 9 -6.27 -13.74 -4.48
N GLY A 10 -6.47 -12.89 -3.51
CA GLY A 10 -7.79 -12.53 -2.99
C GLY A 10 -7.83 -11.06 -2.68
N MET A 11 -7.37 -10.69 -1.49
CA MET A 11 -7.28 -9.29 -1.10
C MET A 11 -5.92 -9.00 -0.48
N ALA A 12 -5.29 -7.92 -0.92
CA ALA A 12 -4.10 -7.37 -0.30
C ALA A 12 -4.49 -6.04 0.33
N ALA A 13 -4.53 -5.99 1.65
CA ALA A 13 -4.98 -4.81 2.38
C ALA A 13 -3.89 -4.29 3.30
N SER A 14 -3.83 -2.98 3.47
CA SER A 14 -2.91 -2.33 4.40
C SER A 14 -1.46 -2.73 4.13
N MET A 15 -0.82 -3.41 5.08
CA MET A 15 0.55 -3.89 4.90
C MET A 15 0.67 -4.92 3.78
N GLY A 16 -0.40 -5.70 3.53
CA GLY A 16 -0.44 -6.61 2.39
C GLY A 16 -0.34 -5.87 1.07
N ALA A 17 -1.03 -4.74 0.93
CA ALA A 17 -0.94 -3.90 -0.26
C ALA A 17 0.47 -3.31 -0.40
N PHE A 18 1.05 -2.89 0.71
CA PHE A 18 2.40 -2.37 0.73
C PHE A 18 3.41 -3.43 0.25
N LEU A 19 3.32 -4.63 0.79
CA LEU A 19 4.19 -5.74 0.40
C LEU A 19 4.00 -6.12 -1.07
N LEU A 20 2.75 -6.12 -1.54
CA LEU A 20 2.44 -6.41 -2.94
C LEU A 20 3.17 -5.45 -3.87
N SER A 21 3.10 -4.14 -3.57
CA SER A 21 3.71 -3.11 -4.39
C SER A 21 5.24 -3.12 -4.31
N SER A 22 5.80 -3.80 -3.32
CA SER A 22 7.24 -3.85 -3.07
C SER A 22 7.95 -4.97 -3.82
N GLY A 23 7.23 -5.77 -4.58
CA GLY A 23 7.83 -6.78 -5.44
C GLY A 23 8.68 -6.14 -6.54
N ALA A 24 9.49 -6.94 -7.20
CA ALA A 24 10.33 -6.47 -8.30
C ALA A 24 9.47 -5.91 -9.42
N LYS A 25 9.88 -4.81 -10.02
CA LYS A 25 9.16 -4.21 -11.14
C LYS A 25 9.02 -5.24 -12.27
N GLY A 26 7.82 -5.33 -12.81
CA GLY A 26 7.47 -6.31 -13.82
C GLY A 26 7.05 -7.66 -13.26
N LYS A 27 7.17 -7.86 -11.95
CA LYS A 27 6.87 -9.14 -11.29
C LYS A 27 5.84 -9.00 -10.17
N ARG A 28 4.99 -7.98 -10.26
CA ARG A 28 3.91 -7.76 -9.30
C ARG A 28 2.59 -8.07 -9.99
N TYR A 29 1.83 -9.03 -9.44
CA TYR A 29 0.66 -9.58 -10.12
C TYR A 29 -0.58 -9.59 -9.24
N ALA A 30 -1.75 -9.70 -9.86
CA ALA A 30 -3.01 -9.97 -9.17
C ALA A 30 -3.88 -10.86 -10.04
N LEU A 31 -4.70 -11.68 -9.40
CA LEU A 31 -5.72 -12.45 -10.11
C LEU A 31 -6.88 -11.51 -10.48
N PRO A 32 -7.67 -11.85 -11.52
CA PRO A 32 -8.68 -10.91 -12.05
C PRO A 32 -9.71 -10.41 -11.05
N ASN A 33 -10.07 -11.23 -10.07
CA ASN A 33 -11.07 -10.86 -9.08
C ASN A 33 -10.47 -10.44 -7.73
N ALA A 34 -9.15 -10.24 -7.70
CA ALA A 34 -8.50 -9.79 -6.48
C ALA A 34 -8.74 -8.29 -6.25
N GLU A 35 -8.64 -7.88 -5.00
CA GLU A 35 -8.80 -6.50 -4.60
C GLU A 35 -7.58 -6.02 -3.81
N VAL A 36 -7.28 -4.74 -3.92
CA VAL A 36 -6.16 -4.12 -3.19
C VAL A 36 -6.70 -2.92 -2.43
N LEU A 37 -6.50 -2.92 -1.11
CA LEU A 37 -6.91 -1.84 -0.23
C LEU A 37 -5.70 -1.10 0.31
N ILE A 38 -5.63 0.19 0.04
CA ILE A 38 -4.60 1.04 0.63
C ILE A 38 -5.24 1.98 1.64
N HIS A 39 -4.54 2.22 2.74
CA HIS A 39 -4.94 3.22 3.72
C HIS A 39 -3.75 3.53 4.62
N GLN A 40 -3.90 4.56 5.42
CA GLN A 40 -2.86 4.97 6.35
C GLN A 40 -2.84 4.06 7.57
N PRO A 41 -1.67 3.91 8.22
CA PRO A 41 -1.62 3.16 9.45
C PRO A 41 -2.51 3.80 10.50
N LEU A 42 -3.29 2.96 11.19
CA LEU A 42 -4.15 3.41 12.27
C LEU A 42 -3.40 3.25 13.58
N GLY A 43 -3.59 4.20 14.47
CA GLY A 43 -2.99 4.13 15.78
C GLY A 43 -4.02 4.41 16.87
N GLY A 44 -4.06 3.54 17.88
CA GLY A 44 -4.81 3.80 19.09
C GLY A 44 -3.83 4.13 20.20
N VAL A 45 -4.11 5.19 20.93
CA VAL A 45 -3.20 5.62 22.00
C VAL A 45 -3.97 5.85 23.28
N SER A 46 -3.46 5.28 24.37
CA SER A 46 -3.96 5.56 25.70
C SER A 46 -2.77 5.85 26.61
N GLY A 47 -2.98 6.63 27.65
CA GLY A 47 -1.93 6.98 28.59
C GLY A 47 -1.87 8.46 28.87
N GLN A 48 -0.73 8.91 29.37
CA GLN A 48 -0.54 10.33 29.69
C GLN A 48 -0.37 11.17 28.43
N ALA A 49 -0.73 12.45 28.51
CA ALA A 49 -0.70 13.36 27.38
C ALA A 49 0.66 13.40 26.66
N SER A 50 1.75 13.36 27.43
CA SER A 50 3.09 13.37 26.84
C SER A 50 3.36 12.12 26.01
N ASP A 51 2.90 10.97 26.47
CA ASP A 51 3.06 9.70 25.75
C ASP A 51 2.20 9.68 24.50
N ILE A 52 0.98 10.22 24.59
CA ILE A 52 0.08 10.35 23.44
C ILE A 52 0.71 11.21 22.35
N GLU A 53 1.34 12.33 22.73
CA GLU A 53 1.99 13.21 21.79
C GLU A 53 3.16 12.53 21.08
N ILE A 54 4.00 11.80 21.84
CA ILE A 54 5.13 11.06 21.27
C ILE A 54 4.63 10.00 20.28
N HIS A 55 3.60 9.25 20.65
CA HIS A 55 3.01 8.24 19.78
C HIS A 55 2.41 8.87 18.52
N ALA A 56 1.70 10.00 18.65
CA ALA A 56 1.11 10.68 17.51
C ALA A 56 2.19 11.12 16.52
N GLN A 57 3.30 11.68 17.00
CA GLN A 57 4.39 12.08 16.14
C GLN A 57 5.02 10.89 15.44
N TRP A 58 5.19 9.77 16.15
CA TRP A 58 5.75 8.56 15.59
C TRP A 58 4.86 7.98 14.49
N ILE A 59 3.53 7.97 14.73
CA ILE A 59 2.56 7.52 13.74
C ILE A 59 2.63 8.39 12.48
N LEU A 60 2.73 9.71 12.64
CA LEU A 60 2.85 10.62 11.50
C LEU A 60 4.13 10.39 10.69
N LYS A 61 5.24 10.11 11.36
CA LYS A 61 6.49 9.79 10.68
C LYS A 61 6.39 8.49 9.91
N THR A 62 5.80 7.48 10.53
CA THR A 62 5.62 6.17 9.90
C THR A 62 4.73 6.28 8.68
N LYS A 63 3.62 7.00 8.80
CA LYS A 63 2.68 7.27 7.72
C LYS A 63 3.38 7.93 6.53
N GLU A 64 4.16 8.97 6.78
CA GLU A 64 4.87 9.68 5.72
C GLU A 64 5.89 8.77 5.04
N LYS A 65 6.60 7.98 5.81
CA LYS A 65 7.57 7.03 5.30
C LYS A 65 6.92 5.99 4.38
N LEU A 66 5.79 5.42 4.81
CA LEU A 66 5.04 4.46 4.01
C LEU A 66 4.49 5.10 2.73
N ASN A 67 4.00 6.33 2.83
CA ASN A 67 3.51 7.04 1.66
C ASN A 67 4.61 7.29 0.63
N ARG A 68 5.81 7.62 1.07
CA ARG A 68 6.95 7.81 0.17
C ARG A 68 7.33 6.51 -0.53
N ILE A 69 7.33 5.41 0.21
CA ILE A 69 7.66 4.11 -0.38
C ILE A 69 6.59 3.70 -1.39
N LEU A 70 5.31 3.91 -1.07
CA LEU A 70 4.24 3.65 -2.04
C LEU A 70 4.37 4.53 -3.28
N SER A 71 4.73 5.81 -3.10
CA SER A 71 4.96 6.70 -4.24
C SER A 71 6.05 6.16 -5.16
N GLU A 72 7.16 5.70 -4.58
CA GLU A 72 8.25 5.11 -5.35
C GLU A 72 7.81 3.83 -6.06
N ASN A 73 7.09 2.97 -5.35
CA ASN A 73 6.69 1.66 -5.89
C ASN A 73 5.62 1.77 -6.97
N THR A 74 4.73 2.76 -6.88
CA THR A 74 3.60 2.91 -7.82
C THR A 74 3.90 3.89 -8.94
N GLY A 75 4.86 4.78 -8.78
CA GLY A 75 5.10 5.87 -9.71
C GLY A 75 4.12 7.03 -9.56
N GLN A 76 3.21 6.97 -8.59
CA GLN A 76 2.29 8.07 -8.32
C GLN A 76 2.99 9.17 -7.53
N ALA A 77 2.57 10.42 -7.76
CA ALA A 77 3.08 11.55 -7.01
C ALA A 77 2.75 11.38 -5.51
N LEU A 78 3.62 11.85 -4.64
CA LEU A 78 3.44 11.71 -3.21
C LEU A 78 2.13 12.34 -2.74
N ASP A 79 1.74 13.48 -3.30
CA ASP A 79 0.48 14.13 -2.95
C ASP A 79 -0.74 13.26 -3.30
N VAL A 80 -0.67 12.54 -4.40
CA VAL A 80 -1.72 11.61 -4.82
C VAL A 80 -1.82 10.46 -3.82
N ILE A 81 -0.68 9.91 -3.42
CA ILE A 81 -0.63 8.83 -2.42
C ILE A 81 -1.22 9.31 -1.09
N ARG A 82 -0.84 10.50 -0.62
CA ARG A 82 -1.36 11.06 0.63
C ARG A 82 -2.88 11.18 0.59
N GLN A 83 -3.40 11.68 -0.51
CA GLN A 83 -4.84 11.87 -0.68
C GLN A 83 -5.58 10.54 -0.75
N ASP A 84 -5.05 9.59 -1.52
CA ASP A 84 -5.70 8.31 -1.75
C ASP A 84 -5.63 7.37 -0.55
N THR A 85 -4.64 7.54 0.33
CA THR A 85 -4.52 6.73 1.55
C THR A 85 -5.18 7.37 2.77
N ASP A 86 -5.69 8.59 2.65
CA ASP A 86 -6.35 9.28 3.77
C ASP A 86 -7.62 8.53 4.22
N ARG A 87 -8.23 7.81 3.32
CA ARG A 87 -9.36 6.93 3.59
C ARG A 87 -9.10 5.57 2.97
N ASP A 88 -9.88 4.58 3.39
CA ASP A 88 -9.81 3.26 2.77
C ASP A 88 -10.09 3.40 1.27
N ASN A 89 -9.18 2.91 0.46
CA ASN A 89 -9.29 2.97 -0.98
C ASN A 89 -9.14 1.55 -1.52
N ILE A 90 -10.28 0.96 -1.88
CA ILE A 90 -10.32 -0.41 -2.38
C ILE A 90 -10.27 -0.38 -3.90
N MET A 91 -9.31 -1.08 -4.46
CA MET A 91 -9.12 -1.16 -5.90
C MET A 91 -9.29 -2.58 -6.40
N GLU A 92 -10.00 -2.73 -7.49
CA GLU A 92 -10.00 -3.99 -8.21
C GLU A 92 -8.66 -4.20 -8.91
N ALA A 93 -8.39 -5.40 -9.37
CA ALA A 93 -7.09 -5.75 -9.92
C ALA A 93 -6.66 -4.81 -11.05
N GLU A 94 -7.56 -4.48 -11.97
CA GLU A 94 -7.25 -3.59 -13.09
C GLU A 94 -6.92 -2.18 -12.62
N GLU A 95 -7.70 -1.66 -11.67
CA GLU A 95 -7.43 -0.35 -11.09
C GLU A 95 -6.09 -0.31 -10.38
N ALA A 96 -5.76 -1.38 -9.65
CA ALA A 96 -4.47 -1.49 -8.97
C ALA A 96 -3.32 -1.51 -9.97
N CYS A 97 -3.52 -2.12 -11.11
CA CYS A 97 -2.52 -2.13 -12.20
C CYS A 97 -2.31 -0.73 -12.76
N GLU A 98 -3.38 -0.02 -13.06
CA GLU A 98 -3.30 1.36 -13.56
C GLU A 98 -2.67 2.29 -12.53
N TYR A 99 -2.95 2.06 -11.26
CA TYR A 99 -2.38 2.86 -10.18
C TYR A 99 -0.88 2.63 -10.00
N GLY A 100 -0.40 1.46 -10.35
CA GLY A 100 1.01 1.11 -10.24
C GLY A 100 1.33 0.19 -9.07
N LEU A 101 0.32 -0.30 -8.36
CA LEU A 101 0.54 -1.23 -7.25
C LEU A 101 0.98 -2.60 -7.73
N ILE A 102 0.56 -2.98 -8.92
CA ILE A 102 0.98 -4.21 -9.57
C ILE A 102 1.34 -3.92 -11.02
N ASP A 103 1.97 -4.88 -11.66
CA ASP A 103 2.40 -4.72 -13.05
C ASP A 103 1.47 -5.44 -14.02
N LYS A 104 0.81 -6.50 -13.60
CA LYS A 104 -0.02 -7.29 -14.49
C LYS A 104 -1.12 -8.02 -13.76
N VAL A 105 -2.28 -8.08 -14.40
CA VAL A 105 -3.39 -8.93 -13.95
C VAL A 105 -3.24 -10.26 -14.66
N ILE A 106 -3.17 -11.34 -13.89
CA ILE A 106 -3.02 -12.69 -14.46
C ILE A 106 -4.41 -13.23 -14.77
N ALA A 107 -4.68 -13.39 -16.04
CA ALA A 107 -5.90 -14.08 -16.45
C ALA A 107 -5.78 -15.54 -16.03
N SER A 108 -6.91 -16.14 -15.62
CA SER A 108 -6.92 -17.52 -15.20
C SER A 108 -6.53 -18.40 -16.38
N ARG A 109 -5.38 -18.99 -16.27
CA ARG A 109 -4.80 -19.89 -17.27
C ARG A 109 -4.94 -19.47 -18.64
#